data_53d01a3395b96ed942c04b7eec9e010d
#
_entry.id   53d01a3395b96ed942c04b7eec9e010d
#
_cell.length_a   1.000
_cell.length_b   1.000
_cell.length_c   1.000
_cell.angle_alpha   90.00
_cell.angle_beta   90.00
_cell.angle_gamma   90.00
#
_symmetry.space_group_name_H-M   'P 1'
#
loop_
_entity.id
_entity.type
_entity.pdbx_description
1 polymer ?
#
loop_
_entity_poly.entity_id
_entity_poly.type
_entity_poly.pdbx_seq_one_letter_code
_entity_poly.pdbx_strand_id
1 'polypeptide(L)'
;MKILWFVAVVACIAGAHTAHTQEAVDKAKAAAFDTSMFAGPLGRKTYACFVRRYDAGHLAQHPKQKVSAMKLLVTAEDAPEDKTVNYSFRLGFKYRHRPGNFDSSGFCSHIVAEKSGNKIRLGCGVDCEGGGIEVAMKDDRSALIRLERIRIWERNKPDDDASNDLVAGADDKIFRVDRVELRECTELVTDRKELAAIRRK
;
A
#
# COMPACT_ATOMS: atom_id res chain seq x y z
N MET A 1 39.35 -66.00 -11.52
CA MET A 1 38.15 -65.17 -11.70
C MET A 1 38.12 -64.17 -10.56
N LYS A 2 38.60 -62.91 -10.77
CA LYS A 2 38.65 -61.84 -9.76
C LYS A 2 37.54 -60.83 -10.06
N ILE A 3 36.53 -60.75 -9.17
CA ILE A 3 35.45 -59.79 -9.29
C ILE A 3 35.88 -58.49 -8.60
N LEU A 4 36.03 -57.42 -9.36
CA LEU A 4 36.26 -56.07 -8.87
C LEU A 4 34.91 -55.44 -8.54
N TRP A 5 34.73 -55.05 -7.28
CA TRP A 5 33.59 -54.26 -6.81
C TRP A 5 33.96 -52.77 -7.01
N PHE A 6 33.20 -52.08 -7.85
CA PHE A 6 33.24 -50.61 -7.93
C PHE A 6 32.27 -50.03 -6.90
N VAL A 7 32.81 -49.32 -5.93
CA VAL A 7 32.04 -48.52 -5.00
C VAL A 7 31.82 -47.15 -5.62
N ALA A 8 30.58 -46.86 -6.01
CA ALA A 8 30.21 -45.52 -6.48
C ALA A 8 29.94 -44.64 -5.27
N VAL A 9 30.80 -43.63 -5.05
CA VAL A 9 30.59 -42.58 -4.05
C VAL A 9 29.68 -41.52 -4.66
N VAL A 10 28.42 -41.48 -4.19
CA VAL A 10 27.48 -40.40 -4.54
C VAL A 10 27.79 -39.23 -3.62
N ALA A 11 28.41 -38.17 -4.16
CA ALA A 11 28.61 -36.92 -3.46
C ALA A 11 27.27 -36.09 -3.48
N CYS A 12 26.57 -36.07 -2.37
CA CYS A 12 25.45 -35.15 -2.16
C CYS A 12 25.97 -33.75 -2.04
N ILE A 13 25.82 -32.93 -3.11
CA ILE A 13 26.05 -31.49 -3.06
C ILE A 13 24.86 -30.89 -2.31
N ALA A 14 25.05 -30.61 -1.03
CA ALA A 14 24.12 -29.80 -0.24
C ALA A 14 24.16 -28.36 -0.78
N GLY A 15 23.18 -28.02 -1.63
CA GLY A 15 22.95 -26.66 -2.06
C GLY A 15 22.56 -25.80 -0.85
N ALA A 16 23.43 -24.90 -0.43
CA ALA A 16 23.10 -23.89 0.57
C ALA A 16 22.03 -22.97 -0.01
N HIS A 17 20.78 -23.21 0.35
CA HIS A 17 19.71 -22.25 0.11
C HIS A 17 19.96 -21.08 1.06
N THR A 18 20.44 -19.95 0.54
CA THR A 18 20.45 -18.70 1.26
C THR A 18 19.01 -18.31 1.53
N ALA A 19 18.53 -18.62 2.74
CA ALA A 19 17.30 -18.06 3.23
C ALA A 19 17.48 -16.53 3.28
N HIS A 20 16.82 -15.81 2.39
CA HIS A 20 16.67 -14.36 2.52
C HIS A 20 15.88 -14.12 3.80
N THR A 21 16.57 -13.90 4.91
CA THR A 21 15.94 -13.37 6.12
C THR A 21 15.48 -11.96 5.80
N GLN A 22 14.17 -11.76 5.73
CA GLN A 22 13.60 -10.42 5.62
C GLN A 22 14.11 -9.60 6.79
N GLU A 23 14.82 -8.50 6.49
CA GLU A 23 15.41 -7.63 7.53
C GLU A 23 14.31 -7.15 8.48
N ALA A 24 14.51 -7.36 9.76
CA ALA A 24 13.52 -6.98 10.77
C ALA A 24 13.35 -5.45 10.76
N VAL A 25 12.10 -5.00 10.79
CA VAL A 25 11.79 -3.57 10.81
C VAL A 25 12.33 -2.93 12.09
N ASP A 26 13.20 -1.94 11.93
CA ASP A 26 13.72 -1.13 13.02
C ASP A 26 12.60 -0.28 13.63
N LYS A 27 12.35 -0.45 14.94
CA LYS A 27 11.24 0.22 15.65
C LYS A 27 11.37 1.73 15.68
N ALA A 28 12.59 2.27 15.78
CA ALA A 28 12.81 3.72 15.79
C ALA A 28 12.55 4.31 14.41
N LYS A 29 12.99 3.64 13.35
CA LYS A 29 12.70 4.05 11.97
C LYS A 29 11.21 3.95 11.64
N ALA A 30 10.52 2.91 12.14
CA ALA A 30 9.07 2.76 11.98
C ALA A 30 8.32 3.92 12.67
N ALA A 31 8.67 4.25 13.92
CA ALA A 31 8.08 5.37 14.65
C ALA A 31 8.34 6.73 13.97
N ALA A 32 9.54 6.93 13.41
CA ALA A 32 9.85 8.13 12.64
C ALA A 32 9.02 8.22 11.35
N PHE A 33 8.83 7.09 10.65
CA PHE A 33 7.94 6.99 9.50
C PHE A 33 6.51 7.34 9.88
N ASP A 34 5.98 6.77 10.98
CA ASP A 34 4.63 7.04 11.47
C ASP A 34 4.44 8.51 11.81
N THR A 35 5.39 9.13 12.49
CA THR A 35 5.36 10.57 12.80
C THR A 35 5.26 11.41 11.54
N SER A 36 6.01 11.05 10.48
CA SER A 36 5.91 11.72 9.19
C SER A 36 4.59 11.42 8.48
N MET A 37 4.15 10.13 8.46
CA MET A 37 2.92 9.69 7.82
C MET A 37 1.67 10.32 8.41
N PHE A 38 1.61 10.49 9.73
CA PHE A 38 0.43 11.00 10.44
C PHE A 38 0.56 12.46 10.91
N ALA A 39 1.67 13.13 10.58
CA ALA A 39 1.99 14.50 10.98
C ALA A 39 2.00 14.71 12.51
N GLY A 40 2.44 13.70 13.25
CA GLY A 40 2.51 13.73 14.70
C GLY A 40 2.50 12.33 15.34
N PRO A 41 2.47 12.27 16.66
CA PRO A 41 2.41 11.00 17.38
C PRO A 41 1.09 10.28 17.13
N LEU A 42 1.12 8.95 17.16
CA LEU A 42 -0.08 8.14 17.08
C LEU A 42 -0.93 8.28 18.34
N GLY A 43 -2.23 8.50 18.15
CA GLY A 43 -3.23 8.38 19.19
C GLY A 43 -3.99 7.06 19.07
N ARG A 44 -5.07 6.92 19.84
CA ARG A 44 -5.90 5.71 19.82
C ARG A 44 -6.37 5.33 18.41
N LYS A 45 -6.75 6.31 17.60
CA LYS A 45 -7.05 6.16 16.17
C LYS A 45 -6.64 7.42 15.45
N THR A 46 -5.69 7.29 14.53
CA THR A 46 -5.07 8.38 13.80
C THR A 46 -5.24 8.16 12.30
N TYR A 47 -5.39 9.25 11.56
CA TYR A 47 -5.66 9.21 10.13
C TYR A 47 -4.70 10.11 9.39
N ALA A 48 -4.34 9.70 8.17
CA ALA A 48 -3.62 10.54 7.21
C ALA A 48 -4.36 10.50 5.87
N CYS A 49 -4.69 11.67 5.33
CA CYS A 49 -5.39 11.82 4.05
C CYS A 49 -4.48 12.48 3.02
N PHE A 50 -4.39 11.84 1.86
CA PHE A 50 -3.63 12.35 0.72
C PHE A 50 -4.47 12.32 -0.54
N VAL A 51 -4.33 13.35 -1.38
CA VAL A 51 -5.10 13.49 -2.61
C VAL A 51 -4.22 13.95 -3.76
N ARG A 52 -4.50 13.48 -4.94
CA ARG A 52 -3.99 14.02 -6.20
C ARG A 52 -5.10 14.08 -7.23
N ARG A 53 -5.20 15.22 -7.89
CA ARG A 53 -6.03 15.41 -9.09
C ARG A 53 -5.09 15.85 -10.19
N TYR A 54 -5.08 15.11 -11.28
CA TYR A 54 -4.22 15.40 -12.42
C TYR A 54 -4.96 16.34 -13.39
N ASP A 55 -4.36 17.47 -13.68
CA ASP A 55 -4.90 18.41 -14.65
C ASP A 55 -4.71 17.93 -16.11
N ALA A 56 -5.36 18.60 -17.04
CA ALA A 56 -5.31 18.25 -18.45
C ALA A 56 -3.89 18.33 -19.03
N GLY A 57 -3.07 19.29 -18.56
CA GLY A 57 -1.69 19.44 -19.01
C GLY A 57 -0.82 18.26 -18.60
N HIS A 58 -0.92 17.82 -17.32
CA HIS A 58 -0.23 16.63 -16.86
C HIS A 58 -0.67 15.38 -17.65
N LEU A 59 -1.97 15.19 -17.81
CA LEU A 59 -2.50 14.03 -18.52
C LEU A 59 -2.14 14.01 -20.02
N ALA A 60 -1.95 15.17 -20.64
CA ALA A 60 -1.47 15.26 -22.01
C ALA A 60 0.00 14.83 -22.14
N GLN A 61 0.83 15.13 -21.14
CA GLN A 61 2.24 14.70 -21.07
C GLN A 61 2.39 13.21 -20.71
N HIS A 62 1.37 12.60 -20.09
CA HIS A 62 1.33 11.20 -19.69
C HIS A 62 0.17 10.45 -20.38
N PRO A 63 0.26 10.21 -21.70
CA PRO A 63 -0.85 9.68 -22.50
C PRO A 63 -1.26 8.25 -22.09
N LYS A 64 -0.36 7.48 -21.49
CA LYS A 64 -0.62 6.11 -21.01
C LYS A 64 -1.12 6.06 -19.57
N GLN A 65 -1.22 7.21 -18.87
CA GLN A 65 -1.78 7.26 -17.54
C GLN A 65 -3.30 7.01 -17.59
N LYS A 66 -3.75 5.99 -16.87
CA LYS A 66 -5.16 5.58 -16.79
C LYS A 66 -5.92 6.36 -15.70
N VAL A 67 -5.22 6.73 -14.62
CA VAL A 67 -5.80 7.34 -13.42
C VAL A 67 -5.77 8.86 -13.53
N SER A 68 -6.92 9.52 -13.37
CA SER A 68 -7.05 10.99 -13.40
C SER A 68 -7.12 11.63 -12.01
N ALA A 69 -7.48 10.87 -10.99
CA ALA A 69 -7.47 11.32 -9.60
C ALA A 69 -7.26 10.15 -8.66
N MET A 70 -6.61 10.39 -7.54
CA MET A 70 -6.36 9.38 -6.51
C MET A 70 -6.50 10.01 -5.12
N LYS A 71 -7.09 9.27 -4.20
CA LYS A 71 -7.19 9.58 -2.77
C LYS A 71 -6.70 8.39 -1.97
N LEU A 72 -5.92 8.65 -0.94
CA LEU A 72 -5.44 7.65 0.01
C LEU A 72 -5.79 8.09 1.42
N LEU A 73 -6.51 7.26 2.14
CA LEU A 73 -6.74 7.37 3.57
C LEU A 73 -5.97 6.24 4.25
N VAL A 74 -5.00 6.58 5.08
CA VAL A 74 -4.30 5.63 5.95
C VAL A 74 -4.82 5.79 7.36
N THR A 75 -5.07 4.69 8.04
CA THR A 75 -5.51 4.65 9.43
C THR A 75 -4.50 3.86 10.26
N ALA A 76 -4.11 4.40 11.40
CA ALA A 76 -3.41 3.68 12.46
C ALA A 76 -4.34 3.60 13.67
N GLU A 77 -4.61 2.38 14.15
CA GLU A 77 -5.50 2.12 15.28
C GLU A 77 -4.77 1.29 16.33
N ASP A 78 -4.71 1.84 17.55
CA ASP A 78 -4.10 1.16 18.69
C ASP A 78 -4.89 -0.10 19.05
N ALA A 79 -4.21 -1.22 19.17
CA ALA A 79 -4.73 -2.50 19.63
C ALA A 79 -4.03 -2.88 20.94
N PRO A 80 -4.43 -2.29 22.08
CA PRO A 80 -3.73 -2.41 23.34
C PRO A 80 -3.71 -3.85 23.89
N GLU A 81 -4.69 -4.66 23.51
CA GLU A 81 -4.77 -6.08 23.89
C GLU A 81 -3.61 -6.87 23.29
N ASP A 82 -3.25 -6.56 22.05
CA ASP A 82 -2.15 -7.19 21.32
C ASP A 82 -0.83 -6.42 21.48
N LYS A 83 -0.83 -5.26 22.14
CA LYS A 83 0.29 -4.32 22.24
C LYS A 83 0.87 -3.93 20.87
N THR A 84 -0.01 -3.79 19.89
CA THR A 84 0.32 -3.46 18.50
C THR A 84 -0.48 -2.28 17.99
N VAL A 85 -0.08 -1.76 16.84
CA VAL A 85 -0.84 -0.80 16.06
C VAL A 85 -1.28 -1.48 14.78
N ASN A 86 -2.57 -1.47 14.50
CA ASN A 86 -3.13 -1.97 13.26
C ASN A 86 -3.19 -0.86 12.22
N TYR A 87 -2.56 -1.09 11.08
CA TYR A 87 -2.59 -0.16 9.96
C TYR A 87 -3.54 -0.68 8.90
N SER A 88 -4.31 0.24 8.33
CA SER A 88 -5.19 -0.05 7.19
C SER A 88 -5.15 1.09 6.18
N PHE A 89 -5.53 0.79 4.94
CA PHE A 89 -5.68 1.79 3.90
C PHE A 89 -7.04 1.71 3.24
N ARG A 90 -7.48 2.86 2.72
CA ARG A 90 -8.58 2.97 1.76
C ARG A 90 -8.09 3.82 0.61
N LEU A 91 -8.20 3.30 -0.59
CA LEU A 91 -7.79 3.95 -1.82
C LEU A 91 -9.03 4.24 -2.65
N GLY A 92 -9.19 5.48 -3.08
CA GLY A 92 -10.23 5.87 -4.03
C GLY A 92 -9.58 6.47 -5.27
N PHE A 93 -10.09 6.19 -6.46
CA PHE A 93 -9.56 6.79 -7.65
C PHE A 93 -10.60 6.92 -8.78
N LYS A 94 -10.24 7.71 -9.78
CA LYS A 94 -11.01 7.88 -11.01
C LYS A 94 -10.14 7.54 -12.20
N TYR A 95 -10.73 6.84 -13.15
CA TYR A 95 -10.09 6.65 -14.45
C TYR A 95 -10.24 7.89 -15.33
N ARG A 96 -9.30 8.05 -16.27
CA ARG A 96 -9.34 9.11 -17.28
C ARG A 96 -10.45 8.91 -18.30
N HIS A 97 -10.67 7.66 -18.72
CA HIS A 97 -11.56 7.31 -19.84
C HIS A 97 -12.70 6.35 -19.43
N ARG A 98 -12.88 6.12 -18.14
CA ARG A 98 -13.97 5.30 -17.60
C ARG A 98 -14.68 6.09 -16.51
N PRO A 99 -15.99 6.35 -16.65
CA PRO A 99 -16.76 7.03 -15.62
C PRO A 99 -16.85 6.17 -14.35
N GLY A 100 -17.17 6.81 -13.22
CA GLY A 100 -17.32 6.15 -11.92
C GLY A 100 -16.21 6.49 -10.95
N ASN A 101 -16.41 6.06 -9.71
CA ASN A 101 -15.41 6.10 -8.64
C ASN A 101 -15.09 4.65 -8.29
N PHE A 102 -13.82 4.36 -8.12
CA PHE A 102 -13.33 3.02 -7.82
C PHE A 102 -12.59 3.06 -6.51
N ASP A 103 -12.79 2.03 -5.70
CA ASP A 103 -12.22 1.91 -4.37
C ASP A 103 -11.43 0.61 -4.24
N SER A 104 -10.51 0.62 -3.29
CA SER A 104 -9.79 -0.55 -2.78
C SER A 104 -9.49 -0.32 -1.31
N SER A 105 -9.39 -1.38 -0.53
CA SER A 105 -9.00 -1.29 0.88
C SER A 105 -8.34 -2.57 1.36
N GLY A 106 -7.65 -2.47 2.49
CA GLY A 106 -7.01 -3.62 3.11
C GLY A 106 -6.12 -3.20 4.27
N PHE A 107 -5.23 -4.10 4.65
CA PHE A 107 -4.34 -3.92 5.79
C PHE A 107 -2.93 -3.58 5.34
N CYS A 108 -2.19 -2.94 6.24
CA CYS A 108 -0.82 -2.55 5.98
C CYS A 108 0.10 -3.01 7.11
N SER A 109 1.37 -3.18 6.78
CA SER A 109 2.46 -3.34 7.74
C SER A 109 3.68 -2.53 7.31
N HIS A 110 4.55 -2.23 8.26
CA HIS A 110 5.84 -1.66 7.91
C HIS A 110 6.69 -2.70 7.17
N ILE A 111 7.33 -2.26 6.10
CA ILE A 111 8.29 -3.05 5.33
C ILE A 111 9.59 -2.29 5.16
N VAL A 112 10.68 -3.02 4.98
CA VAL A 112 11.99 -2.48 4.62
C VAL A 112 12.14 -2.51 3.10
N ALA A 113 12.34 -1.35 2.49
CA ALA A 113 12.56 -1.24 1.05
C ALA A 113 14.05 -1.33 0.74
N GLU A 114 14.59 -2.55 0.63
CA GLU A 114 16.01 -2.85 0.41
C GLU A 114 16.61 -2.09 -0.77
N LYS A 115 15.93 -2.09 -1.91
CA LYS A 115 16.35 -1.37 -3.14
C LYS A 115 16.40 0.15 -3.00
N SER A 116 15.94 0.69 -1.87
CA SER A 116 15.85 2.14 -1.62
C SER A 116 16.64 2.55 -0.37
N GLY A 117 17.69 1.82 -0.03
CA GLY A 117 18.56 2.11 1.14
C GLY A 117 17.88 1.80 2.46
N ASN A 118 17.16 0.69 2.55
CA ASN A 118 16.50 0.18 3.76
C ASN A 118 15.55 1.20 4.41
N LYS A 119 14.86 1.98 3.57
CA LYS A 119 13.84 2.92 4.05
C LYS A 119 12.57 2.19 4.44
N ILE A 120 11.95 2.62 5.53
CA ILE A 120 10.64 2.10 5.95
C ILE A 120 9.55 2.64 5.01
N ARG A 121 8.60 1.77 4.70
CA ARG A 121 7.37 2.05 3.95
C ARG A 121 6.22 1.30 4.60
N LEU A 122 4.98 1.63 4.22
CA LEU A 122 3.85 0.73 4.41
C LEU A 122 3.69 -0.14 3.17
N GLY A 123 3.76 -1.45 3.36
CA GLY A 123 3.28 -2.44 2.40
C GLY A 123 1.83 -2.74 2.73
N CYS A 124 0.94 -2.49 1.80
CA CYS A 124 -0.50 -2.62 1.99
C CYS A 124 -1.07 -3.63 1.01
N GLY A 125 -1.85 -4.59 1.49
CA GLY A 125 -2.44 -5.65 0.70
C GLY A 125 -3.96 -5.70 0.80
N VAL A 126 -4.59 -6.16 -0.27
CA VAL A 126 -5.99 -6.57 -0.32
C VAL A 126 -6.05 -8.07 -0.11
N ASP A 127 -6.97 -8.53 0.72
CA ASP A 127 -7.15 -9.94 1.02
C ASP A 127 -7.38 -10.80 -0.23
N CYS A 128 -7.18 -12.12 -0.09
CA CYS A 128 -7.42 -13.11 -1.14
C CYS A 128 -6.68 -12.81 -2.46
N GLU A 129 -5.37 -12.59 -2.38
CA GLU A 129 -4.51 -12.33 -3.55
C GLU A 129 -4.90 -11.07 -4.34
N GLY A 130 -5.57 -10.13 -3.70
CA GLY A 130 -6.02 -8.88 -4.32
C GLY A 130 -4.90 -7.91 -4.70
N GLY A 131 -3.63 -8.29 -4.53
CA GLY A 131 -2.49 -7.40 -4.79
C GLY A 131 -2.38 -6.30 -3.75
N GLY A 132 -1.69 -5.20 -4.09
CA GLY A 132 -1.50 -4.14 -3.11
C GLY A 132 -0.72 -2.93 -3.60
N ILE A 133 -0.35 -2.10 -2.65
CA ILE A 133 0.45 -0.89 -2.86
C ILE A 133 1.56 -0.80 -1.84
N GLU A 134 2.63 -0.10 -2.20
CA GLU A 134 3.60 0.41 -1.23
C GLU A 134 3.43 1.91 -1.08
N VAL A 135 3.46 2.38 0.17
CA VAL A 135 3.36 3.82 0.48
C VAL A 135 4.63 4.28 1.16
N ALA A 136 5.30 5.24 0.55
CA ALA A 136 6.49 5.89 1.09
C ALA A 136 6.23 7.37 1.31
N MET A 137 6.76 7.95 2.39
CA MET A 137 6.81 9.40 2.51
C MET A 137 7.90 9.95 1.60
N LYS A 138 7.55 10.94 0.76
CA LYS A 138 8.50 11.71 -0.04
C LYS A 138 9.08 12.85 0.79
N ASP A 139 8.22 13.51 1.51
CA ASP A 139 8.45 14.61 2.45
C ASP A 139 7.26 14.66 3.44
N ASP A 140 7.23 15.62 4.37
CA ASP A 140 6.15 15.73 5.37
C ASP A 140 4.78 16.08 4.77
N ARG A 141 4.74 16.51 3.51
CA ARG A 141 3.52 16.96 2.83
C ARG A 141 3.07 16.04 1.70
N SER A 142 3.89 15.07 1.30
CA SER A 142 3.54 14.23 0.18
C SER A 142 4.01 12.80 0.36
N ALA A 143 3.23 11.87 -0.20
CA ALA A 143 3.55 10.46 -0.25
C ALA A 143 3.65 9.98 -1.70
N LEU A 144 4.37 8.88 -1.89
CA LEU A 144 4.48 8.15 -3.13
C LEU A 144 3.80 6.80 -2.97
N ILE A 145 2.84 6.52 -3.81
CA ILE A 145 2.16 5.22 -3.91
C ILE A 145 2.77 4.47 -5.07
N ARG A 146 3.44 3.36 -4.79
CA ARG A 146 3.86 2.40 -5.81
C ARG A 146 2.78 1.37 -5.99
N LEU A 147 2.37 1.15 -7.22
CA LEU A 147 1.34 0.19 -7.61
C LEU A 147 1.94 -0.80 -8.62
N GLU A 148 1.65 -2.08 -8.47
CA GLU A 148 1.86 -3.10 -9.50
C GLU A 148 0.51 -3.62 -9.97
N ARG A 149 -0.27 -4.19 -9.07
CA ARG A 149 -1.64 -4.66 -9.28
C ARG A 149 -2.41 -4.54 -7.98
N ILE A 150 -3.64 -4.09 -8.04
CA ILE A 150 -4.54 -4.05 -6.89
C ILE A 150 -5.98 -4.34 -7.34
N ARG A 151 -6.67 -5.18 -6.57
CA ARG A 151 -8.11 -5.43 -6.75
C ARG A 151 -8.90 -4.19 -6.39
N ILE A 152 -9.89 -3.91 -7.22
CA ILE A 152 -10.74 -2.74 -7.11
C ILE A 152 -12.20 -3.10 -7.31
N TRP A 153 -13.08 -2.27 -6.78
CA TRP A 153 -14.53 -2.33 -7.02
C TRP A 153 -15.07 -0.94 -7.35
N GLU A 154 -16.20 -0.90 -8.06
CA GLU A 154 -16.90 0.36 -8.28
C GLU A 154 -17.59 0.77 -6.97
N ARG A 155 -17.40 2.03 -6.55
CA ARG A 155 -18.04 2.55 -5.34
C ARG A 155 -19.56 2.42 -5.48
N ASN A 156 -20.22 1.96 -4.42
CA ASN A 156 -21.64 1.64 -4.35
C ASN A 156 -22.09 0.39 -5.14
N LYS A 157 -21.14 -0.38 -5.68
CA LYS A 157 -21.37 -1.70 -6.28
C LYS A 157 -20.35 -2.71 -5.80
N PRO A 158 -20.19 -2.94 -4.48
CA PRO A 158 -19.16 -3.81 -3.92
C PRO A 158 -19.35 -5.30 -4.27
N ASP A 159 -20.57 -5.70 -4.62
CA ASP A 159 -20.95 -7.08 -4.90
C ASP A 159 -20.86 -7.45 -6.40
N ASP A 160 -20.30 -6.58 -7.23
CA ASP A 160 -20.08 -6.93 -8.63
C ASP A 160 -18.91 -7.95 -8.68
N ASP A 161 -19.26 -9.22 -8.91
CA ASP A 161 -18.35 -10.38 -8.98
C ASP A 161 -17.24 -10.25 -10.05
N ALA A 162 -17.32 -9.24 -10.87
CA ALA A 162 -16.26 -8.88 -11.78
C ALA A 162 -15.07 -8.32 -10.99
N SER A 163 -14.17 -9.19 -10.56
CA SER A 163 -12.88 -8.81 -9.99
C SER A 163 -12.10 -7.97 -11.00
N ASN A 164 -12.25 -6.66 -10.88
CA ASN A 164 -11.48 -5.73 -11.68
C ASN A 164 -10.16 -5.46 -10.96
N ASP A 165 -9.06 -5.50 -11.70
CA ASP A 165 -7.76 -5.11 -11.20
C ASP A 165 -7.33 -3.78 -11.84
N LEU A 166 -6.82 -2.88 -11.02
CA LEU A 166 -5.99 -1.79 -11.51
C LEU A 166 -4.55 -2.32 -11.63
N VAL A 167 -4.10 -2.51 -12.85
CA VAL A 167 -2.75 -2.95 -13.16
C VAL A 167 -1.93 -1.75 -13.61
N ALA A 168 -0.73 -1.61 -13.06
CA ALA A 168 0.19 -0.55 -13.40
C ALA A 168 0.48 -0.51 -14.91
N GLY A 169 0.27 0.65 -15.50
CA GLY A 169 0.68 0.96 -16.86
C GLY A 169 2.09 1.57 -16.89
N ALA A 170 2.51 2.04 -18.06
CA ALA A 170 3.81 2.70 -18.19
C ALA A 170 3.89 3.99 -17.34
N ASP A 171 2.77 4.72 -17.25
CA ASP A 171 2.66 6.00 -16.54
C ASP A 171 1.90 5.89 -15.20
N ASP A 172 1.54 4.65 -14.78
CA ASP A 172 0.74 4.39 -13.56
C ASP A 172 1.50 3.55 -12.52
N LYS A 173 2.83 3.58 -12.51
CA LYS A 173 3.62 2.77 -11.56
C LYS A 173 3.81 3.47 -10.22
N ILE A 174 3.95 4.78 -10.24
CA ILE A 174 4.18 5.60 -9.05
C ILE A 174 3.30 6.84 -9.13
N PHE A 175 2.48 7.02 -8.10
CA PHE A 175 1.62 8.19 -7.95
C PHE A 175 2.12 9.04 -6.79
N ARG A 176 2.36 10.32 -7.05
CA ARG A 176 2.52 11.29 -5.98
C ARG A 176 1.15 11.75 -5.54
N VAL A 177 0.93 11.75 -4.22
CA VAL A 177 -0.27 12.30 -3.57
C VAL A 177 0.15 13.31 -2.51
N ASP A 178 -0.61 14.38 -2.37
CA ASP A 178 -0.30 15.48 -1.47
C ASP A 178 -1.23 15.44 -0.25
N ARG A 179 -0.68 15.71 0.94
CA ARG A 179 -1.43 15.72 2.21
C ARG A 179 -2.49 16.80 2.19
N VAL A 180 -3.68 16.45 2.63
CA VAL A 180 -4.83 17.35 2.71
C VAL A 180 -5.57 17.15 4.03
N GLU A 181 -6.55 18.01 4.27
CA GLU A 181 -7.48 17.89 5.39
C GLU A 181 -8.25 16.56 5.32
N LEU A 182 -8.50 15.97 6.49
CA LEU A 182 -9.14 14.66 6.59
C LEU A 182 -10.53 14.60 5.92
N ARG A 183 -11.24 15.73 5.89
CA ARG A 183 -12.55 15.85 5.22
C ARG A 183 -12.53 15.50 3.72
N GLU A 184 -11.38 15.66 3.05
CA GLU A 184 -11.22 15.31 1.64
C GLU A 184 -11.24 13.80 1.37
N CYS A 185 -11.06 12.98 2.40
CA CYS A 185 -11.09 11.52 2.33
C CYS A 185 -12.35 10.89 2.93
N THR A 186 -13.30 11.68 3.44
CA THR A 186 -14.50 11.15 4.13
C THR A 186 -15.36 10.25 3.26
N GLU A 187 -15.33 10.43 1.95
CA GLU A 187 -16.06 9.57 1.00
C GLU A 187 -15.53 8.12 0.93
N LEU A 188 -14.31 7.88 1.46
CA LEU A 188 -13.72 6.55 1.57
C LEU A 188 -14.14 5.81 2.84
N VAL A 189 -14.88 6.50 3.73
CA VAL A 189 -15.31 5.94 5.01
C VAL A 189 -16.76 5.49 4.90
N THR A 190 -16.98 4.19 4.97
CA THR A 190 -18.31 3.57 4.87
C THR A 190 -18.99 3.41 6.23
N ASP A 191 -18.21 3.27 7.30
CA ASP A 191 -18.76 3.18 8.65
C ASP A 191 -19.26 4.54 9.14
N ARG A 192 -20.56 4.58 9.53
CA ARG A 192 -21.24 5.82 9.96
C ARG A 192 -20.70 6.38 11.26
N LYS A 193 -20.26 5.53 12.20
CA LYS A 193 -19.72 5.97 13.50
C LYS A 193 -18.34 6.57 13.30
N GLU A 194 -17.51 5.93 12.47
CA GLU A 194 -16.19 6.44 12.08
C GLU A 194 -16.32 7.78 11.36
N LEU A 195 -17.23 7.87 10.39
CA LEU A 195 -17.49 9.11 9.65
C LEU A 195 -17.93 10.26 10.57
N ALA A 196 -18.81 9.98 11.55
CA ALA A 196 -19.25 10.97 12.54
C ALA A 196 -18.09 11.41 13.46
N ALA A 197 -17.17 10.51 13.80
CA ALA A 197 -15.99 10.81 14.61
C ALA A 197 -14.98 11.69 13.84
N ILE A 198 -14.78 11.43 12.55
CA ILE A 198 -13.91 12.22 11.68
C ILE A 198 -14.45 13.65 11.51
N ARG A 199 -15.75 13.82 11.32
CA ARG A 199 -16.38 15.14 11.12
C ARG A 199 -16.33 16.06 12.35
N ARG A 200 -16.04 15.49 13.53
CA ARG A 200 -15.91 16.24 14.79
C ARG A 200 -14.48 16.69 15.10
N LYS A 201 -13.51 16.20 14.36
CA LYS A 201 -12.10 16.60 14.43
C LYS A 201 -11.82 17.76 13.47
#